data_5965853ce673759cf06e568d403b6afc
#
_entry.id   5965853ce673759cf06e568d403b6afc
#
_cell.length_a   1.000
_cell.length_b   1.000
_cell.length_c   1.000
_cell.angle_alpha   90.00
_cell.angle_beta   90.00
_cell.angle_gamma   90.00
#
_symmetry.space_group_name_H-M   'P 1'
#
loop_
_entity.id
_entity.type
_entity.pdbx_description
1 polymer ?
#
loop_
_entity_poly.entity_id
_entity_poly.type
_entity_poly.pdbx_seq_one_letter_code
_entity_poly.pdbx_strand_id
1 'polypeptide(L)'
;MEKTMDKIVALAKSRGFVYPGSEIYGGLANTWDYGNLGVELKNNVKRAWWQKFIQENPYNVGVDCAILMNPQTWVASGHLGGFSDPLMDCKECHERFRADKIIEDFASENHIELKGSVDGWTQEEMRDFIEEHQIPCPTCGKHNFTDIRQFNLMFKTFQGVTEDAKNTVYLRPETAQGIFVNFKNVQRTSRKKIPFGIGQIGKSFRNEITPGNFTFRTREFEQMELEFFCEPGTDLEWFQYWRAFCRDWLLTLGIKEDEMRLRDHDPEELSFYSKGTTDIEFLFPFGWGELWGIADRTDYDLTKHQNISGQDLTYFDDEKGERYVPYVVEPSLGADRVVLAFLCAAYDEENIGTEEKPDMRTVLHFHPALAPVKIGVLPLSKKLNEGAEKVYAQLAKKYNCEFDDRGNIGKRYRRQDEIGTPFCVTYDFESETDGAVTVRDRDTMEQERIKIEDLDAYFAKKFEW
;
A
#
# COMPACT_ATOMS: atom_id res chain seq x y z
N MET A 1 -8.05 20.37 14.91
CA MET A 1 -8.41 20.94 13.57
C MET A 1 -8.80 19.82 12.63
N GLU A 2 -9.58 20.12 11.58
CA GLU A 2 -10.01 19.09 10.62
C GLU A 2 -8.82 18.61 9.79
N LYS A 3 -8.66 17.29 9.70
CA LYS A 3 -7.65 16.59 8.90
C LYS A 3 -8.15 16.51 7.46
N THR A 4 -7.47 17.17 6.52
CA THR A 4 -7.87 17.19 5.10
C THR A 4 -6.76 16.64 4.21
N MET A 5 -7.14 16.10 3.03
CA MET A 5 -6.14 15.63 2.05
C MET A 5 -5.19 16.75 1.62
N ASP A 6 -5.67 17.97 1.45
CA ASP A 6 -4.85 19.11 1.04
C ASP A 6 -3.71 19.39 2.02
N LYS A 7 -3.97 19.33 3.33
CA LYS A 7 -2.94 19.49 4.35
C LYS A 7 -1.90 18.37 4.30
N ILE A 8 -2.36 17.14 4.17
CA ILE A 8 -1.49 15.96 4.10
C ILE A 8 -0.62 15.99 2.85
N VAL A 9 -1.20 16.30 1.70
CA VAL A 9 -0.49 16.44 0.42
C VAL A 9 0.52 17.59 0.47
N ALA A 10 0.14 18.74 1.04
CA ALA A 10 1.04 19.89 1.21
C ALA A 10 2.24 19.53 2.11
N LEU A 11 2.00 18.84 3.23
CA LEU A 11 3.07 18.35 4.10
C LEU A 11 3.97 17.35 3.36
N ALA A 12 3.38 16.36 2.70
CA ALA A 12 4.10 15.32 1.98
C ALA A 12 5.04 15.90 0.92
N LYS A 13 4.57 16.86 0.13
CA LYS A 13 5.37 17.56 -0.89
C LYS A 13 6.46 18.42 -0.26
N SER A 14 6.11 19.24 0.73
CA SER A 14 7.06 20.19 1.33
C SER A 14 8.15 19.54 2.16
N ARG A 15 7.92 18.33 2.67
CA ARG A 15 8.88 17.60 3.52
C ARG A 15 9.60 16.46 2.81
N GLY A 16 9.36 16.25 1.53
CA GLY A 16 10.09 15.26 0.74
C GLY A 16 9.58 13.83 0.91
N PHE A 17 8.30 13.65 1.18
CA PHE A 17 7.68 12.33 1.15
C PHE A 17 7.32 11.94 -0.29
N VAL A 18 6.62 12.81 -1.00
CA VAL A 18 6.15 12.51 -2.36
C VAL A 18 6.23 13.77 -3.23
N TYR A 19 6.72 13.64 -4.45
CA TYR A 19 6.77 14.69 -5.46
C TYR A 19 5.95 14.30 -6.69
N PRO A 20 5.43 15.26 -7.48
CA PRO A 20 4.91 14.97 -8.80
C PRO A 20 5.99 14.34 -9.70
N GLY A 21 5.68 13.23 -10.34
CA GLY A 21 6.64 12.57 -11.23
C GLY A 21 6.98 13.43 -12.44
N SER A 22 8.27 13.61 -12.73
CA SER A 22 8.77 14.43 -13.85
C SER A 22 8.32 15.90 -13.81
N GLU A 23 8.23 16.49 -12.62
CA GLU A 23 7.69 17.82 -12.36
C GLU A 23 8.33 18.92 -13.22
N ILE A 24 9.63 18.85 -13.48
CA ILE A 24 10.36 19.85 -14.31
C ILE A 24 9.87 19.93 -15.76
N TYR A 25 9.15 18.90 -16.24
CA TYR A 25 8.52 18.88 -17.57
C TYR A 25 7.00 19.08 -17.52
N GLY A 26 6.46 19.57 -16.41
CA GLY A 26 5.03 19.73 -16.17
C GLY A 26 4.35 18.51 -15.60
N GLY A 27 5.11 17.46 -15.28
CA GLY A 27 4.60 16.24 -14.70
C GLY A 27 3.95 15.28 -15.70
N LEU A 28 3.61 14.10 -15.20
CA LEU A 28 2.74 13.13 -15.86
C LEU A 28 1.57 12.86 -14.91
N ALA A 29 0.34 12.99 -15.40
CA ALA A 29 -0.86 12.90 -14.58
C ALA A 29 -0.88 11.62 -13.72
N ASN A 30 -1.09 11.79 -12.41
CA ASN A 30 -1.14 10.72 -11.41
C ASN A 30 0.08 9.79 -11.40
N THR A 31 1.25 10.36 -11.66
CA THR A 31 2.55 9.72 -11.48
C THR A 31 3.29 10.46 -10.38
N TRP A 32 3.84 9.71 -9.44
CA TRP A 32 4.44 10.23 -8.22
C TRP A 32 5.80 9.62 -7.97
N ASP A 33 6.74 10.45 -7.53
CA ASP A 33 8.04 10.02 -7.07
C ASP A 33 8.10 10.08 -5.53
N TYR A 34 8.59 9.01 -4.90
CA TYR A 34 8.87 9.05 -3.47
C TYR A 34 10.19 9.78 -3.22
N GLY A 35 10.12 10.85 -2.43
CA GLY A 35 11.30 11.63 -2.04
C GLY A 35 12.15 10.91 -0.99
N ASN A 36 13.12 11.65 -0.45
CA ASN A 36 14.08 11.11 0.53
C ASN A 36 13.42 10.56 1.82
N LEU A 37 12.35 11.18 2.31
CA LEU A 37 11.60 10.64 3.45
C LEU A 37 10.57 9.60 3.02
N GLY A 38 9.96 9.78 1.87
CA GLY A 38 8.96 8.86 1.35
C GLY A 38 9.51 7.48 1.02
N VAL A 39 10.72 7.41 0.43
CA VAL A 39 11.37 6.12 0.13
C VAL A 39 11.71 5.36 1.41
N GLU A 40 12.16 6.05 2.45
CA GLU A 40 12.45 5.42 3.75
C GLU A 40 11.18 4.92 4.43
N LEU A 41 10.10 5.73 4.43
CA LEU A 41 8.79 5.31 4.95
C LEU A 41 8.28 4.06 4.22
N LYS A 42 8.28 4.09 2.90
CA LYS A 42 7.83 2.97 2.06
C LYS A 42 8.66 1.71 2.28
N ASN A 43 9.98 1.84 2.37
CA ASN A 43 10.88 0.72 2.66
C ASN A 43 10.65 0.15 4.07
N ASN A 44 10.39 1.00 5.06
CA ASN A 44 10.06 0.55 6.41
C ASN A 44 8.73 -0.21 6.45
N VAL A 45 7.70 0.26 5.74
CA VAL A 45 6.42 -0.45 5.60
C VAL A 45 6.61 -1.83 4.96
N LYS A 46 7.35 -1.89 3.85
CA LYS A 46 7.66 -3.17 3.17
C LYS A 46 8.46 -4.11 4.05
N ARG A 47 9.43 -3.58 4.82
CA ARG A 47 10.23 -4.38 5.77
C ARG A 47 9.36 -4.91 6.90
N ALA A 48 8.46 -4.09 7.46
CA ALA A 48 7.53 -4.50 8.50
C ALA A 48 6.59 -5.62 8.01
N TRP A 49 6.07 -5.52 6.78
CA TRP A 49 5.28 -6.57 6.17
C TRP A 49 6.11 -7.85 5.97
N TRP A 50 7.29 -7.75 5.36
CA TRP A 50 8.17 -8.89 5.11
C TRP A 50 8.56 -9.62 6.39
N GLN A 51 8.86 -8.85 7.44
CA GLN A 51 9.20 -9.41 8.74
C GLN A 51 8.05 -10.26 9.31
N LYS A 52 6.83 -9.72 9.35
CA LYS A 52 5.69 -10.42 9.96
C LYS A 52 5.12 -11.53 9.09
N PHE A 53 4.99 -11.29 7.77
CA PHE A 53 4.36 -12.23 6.86
C PHE A 53 5.30 -13.32 6.35
N ILE A 54 6.60 -13.04 6.25
CA ILE A 54 7.58 -13.99 5.68
C ILE A 54 8.56 -14.48 6.74
N GLN A 55 9.30 -13.58 7.39
CA GLN A 55 10.42 -13.95 8.26
C GLN A 55 9.95 -14.63 9.56
N GLU A 56 8.98 -14.06 10.24
CA GLU A 56 8.45 -14.56 11.52
C GLU A 56 7.37 -15.64 11.34
N ASN A 57 6.80 -15.76 10.15
CA ASN A 57 5.74 -16.71 9.88
C ASN A 57 6.31 -18.07 9.46
N PRO A 58 6.02 -19.17 10.18
CA PRO A 58 6.62 -20.47 9.90
C PRO A 58 6.12 -21.12 8.61
N TYR A 59 5.00 -20.66 8.07
CA TYR A 59 4.42 -21.24 6.86
C TYR A 59 5.00 -20.64 5.58
N ASN A 60 5.40 -19.38 5.59
CA ASN A 60 5.61 -18.60 4.39
C ASN A 60 7.06 -18.57 3.91
N VAL A 61 7.23 -18.36 2.60
CA VAL A 61 8.50 -18.07 1.94
C VAL A 61 8.30 -16.92 0.95
N GLY A 62 9.38 -16.30 0.51
CA GLY A 62 9.33 -15.17 -0.43
C GLY A 62 9.82 -15.53 -1.82
N VAL A 63 9.35 -14.79 -2.83
CA VAL A 63 9.86 -14.78 -4.20
C VAL A 63 9.97 -13.35 -4.72
N ASP A 64 10.71 -13.18 -5.80
CA ASP A 64 10.73 -11.96 -6.62
C ASP A 64 10.65 -12.37 -8.09
N CYS A 65 9.45 -12.30 -8.66
CA CYS A 65 9.18 -12.71 -10.02
C CYS A 65 9.38 -11.56 -11.01
N ALA A 66 9.77 -11.88 -12.25
CA ALA A 66 9.90 -10.89 -13.30
C ALA A 66 8.58 -10.17 -13.61
N ILE A 67 8.66 -8.86 -13.93
CA ILE A 67 7.50 -8.07 -14.39
C ILE A 67 7.02 -8.55 -15.76
N LEU A 68 7.97 -8.78 -16.69
CA LEU A 68 7.69 -9.31 -18.01
C LEU A 68 7.58 -10.83 -17.95
N MET A 69 6.43 -11.34 -18.34
CA MET A 69 6.09 -12.75 -18.27
C MET A 69 5.61 -13.24 -19.65
N ASN A 70 5.62 -14.55 -19.86
CA ASN A 70 5.04 -15.13 -21.06
C ASN A 70 3.56 -14.69 -21.18
N PRO A 71 3.11 -14.15 -22.33
CA PRO A 71 1.74 -13.70 -22.50
C PRO A 71 0.66 -14.77 -22.23
N GLN A 72 1.00 -16.06 -22.33
CA GLN A 72 0.09 -17.16 -21.99
C GLN A 72 -0.31 -17.15 -20.51
N THR A 73 0.51 -16.56 -19.63
CA THR A 73 0.16 -16.34 -18.22
C THR A 73 -1.11 -15.49 -18.11
N TRP A 74 -1.22 -14.46 -18.93
CA TRP A 74 -2.36 -13.53 -18.92
C TRP A 74 -3.59 -14.07 -19.67
N VAL A 75 -3.38 -15.01 -20.57
CA VAL A 75 -4.48 -15.81 -21.16
C VAL A 75 -5.06 -16.75 -20.10
N ALA A 76 -4.20 -17.48 -19.39
CA ALA A 76 -4.61 -18.43 -18.35
C ALA A 76 -5.36 -17.76 -17.20
N SER A 77 -4.85 -16.64 -16.71
CA SER A 77 -5.48 -15.86 -15.62
C SER A 77 -6.74 -15.09 -16.03
N GLY A 78 -7.02 -15.00 -17.34
CA GLY A 78 -8.19 -14.27 -17.86
C GLY A 78 -7.99 -12.75 -18.03
N HIS A 79 -6.84 -12.19 -17.67
CA HIS A 79 -6.60 -10.74 -17.76
C HIS A 79 -6.68 -10.20 -19.18
N LEU A 80 -6.27 -10.95 -20.19
CA LEU A 80 -6.38 -10.48 -21.58
C LEU A 80 -7.83 -10.43 -22.09
N GLY A 81 -8.71 -11.25 -21.53
CA GLY A 81 -10.10 -11.34 -21.96
C GLY A 81 -11.09 -10.51 -21.14
N GLY A 82 -10.83 -10.33 -19.84
CA GLY A 82 -11.82 -9.80 -18.90
C GLY A 82 -11.37 -8.65 -18.01
N PHE A 83 -10.07 -8.29 -18.01
CA PHE A 83 -9.57 -7.19 -17.18
C PHE A 83 -9.77 -5.85 -17.89
N SER A 84 -11.00 -5.34 -17.84
CA SER A 84 -11.41 -4.15 -18.59
C SER A 84 -12.44 -3.32 -17.85
N ASP A 85 -12.38 -2.01 -18.05
CA ASP A 85 -13.38 -1.05 -17.56
C ASP A 85 -14.38 -0.67 -18.66
N PRO A 86 -15.67 -0.47 -18.32
CA PRO A 86 -16.67 0.03 -19.25
C PRO A 86 -16.50 1.54 -19.45
N LEU A 87 -16.08 1.96 -20.65
CA LEU A 87 -15.80 3.35 -20.98
C LEU A 87 -16.83 3.98 -21.86
N MET A 88 -17.13 5.25 -21.58
CA MET A 88 -17.85 6.15 -22.49
C MET A 88 -17.24 7.55 -22.49
N ASP A 89 -17.38 8.25 -23.59
CA ASP A 89 -16.93 9.64 -23.73
C ASP A 89 -18.17 10.57 -23.81
N CYS A 90 -18.12 11.72 -23.17
CA CYS A 90 -19.11 12.78 -23.40
C CYS A 90 -18.83 13.42 -24.78
N LYS A 91 -19.83 13.46 -25.67
CA LYS A 91 -19.68 14.03 -27.02
C LYS A 91 -19.59 15.55 -27.03
N GLU A 92 -19.94 16.20 -25.90
CA GLU A 92 -19.95 17.67 -25.79
C GLU A 92 -18.61 18.21 -25.24
N CYS A 93 -18.12 17.69 -24.15
CA CYS A 93 -16.86 18.15 -23.52
C CYS A 93 -15.66 17.25 -23.81
N HIS A 94 -15.87 16.11 -24.47
CA HIS A 94 -14.85 15.12 -24.82
C HIS A 94 -14.15 14.47 -23.62
N GLU A 95 -14.69 14.64 -22.41
CA GLU A 95 -14.21 13.98 -21.22
C GLU A 95 -14.63 12.51 -21.21
N ARG A 96 -13.75 11.68 -20.66
CA ARG A 96 -13.91 10.23 -20.61
C ARG A 96 -14.26 9.78 -19.21
N PHE A 97 -15.21 8.83 -19.12
CA PHE A 97 -15.73 8.32 -17.85
C PHE A 97 -15.87 6.81 -17.87
N ARG A 98 -15.83 6.22 -16.67
CA ARG A 98 -16.29 4.86 -16.43
C ARG A 98 -17.81 4.90 -16.28
N ALA A 99 -18.50 4.08 -17.05
CA ALA A 99 -19.96 4.04 -17.04
C ALA A 99 -20.51 3.54 -15.69
N ASP A 100 -19.88 2.51 -15.13
CA ASP A 100 -20.23 1.96 -13.82
C ASP A 100 -20.14 3.02 -12.71
N LYS A 101 -19.05 3.82 -12.68
CA LYS A 101 -18.86 4.84 -11.64
C LYS A 101 -19.86 5.98 -11.75
N ILE A 102 -20.18 6.43 -12.96
CA ILE A 102 -21.22 7.47 -13.16
C ILE A 102 -22.58 6.98 -12.65
N ILE A 103 -22.90 5.71 -12.88
CA ILE A 103 -24.14 5.10 -12.38
C ILE A 103 -24.15 5.06 -10.84
N GLU A 104 -23.07 4.57 -10.22
CA GLU A 104 -22.93 4.48 -8.75
C GLU A 104 -23.04 5.87 -8.10
N ASP A 105 -22.30 6.85 -8.61
CA ASP A 105 -22.30 8.22 -8.08
C ASP A 105 -23.69 8.85 -8.20
N PHE A 106 -24.32 8.74 -9.37
CA PHE A 106 -25.68 9.24 -9.60
C PHE A 106 -26.73 8.58 -8.71
N ALA A 107 -26.65 7.25 -8.57
CA ALA A 107 -27.57 6.51 -7.73
C ALA A 107 -27.41 6.89 -6.24
N SER A 108 -26.18 7.06 -5.78
CA SER A 108 -25.89 7.52 -4.43
C SER A 108 -26.42 8.92 -4.16
N GLU A 109 -26.18 9.87 -5.06
CA GLU A 109 -26.65 11.24 -4.92
C GLU A 109 -28.19 11.37 -4.95
N ASN A 110 -28.85 10.49 -5.70
CA ASN A 110 -30.32 10.51 -5.86
C ASN A 110 -31.04 9.48 -5.00
N HIS A 111 -30.32 8.77 -4.11
CA HIS A 111 -30.88 7.72 -3.22
C HIS A 111 -31.64 6.62 -3.97
N ILE A 112 -31.10 6.22 -5.14
CA ILE A 112 -31.65 5.13 -5.96
C ILE A 112 -31.01 3.82 -5.50
N GLU A 113 -31.82 2.83 -5.17
CA GLU A 113 -31.36 1.50 -4.82
C GLU A 113 -30.99 0.74 -6.11
N LEU A 114 -29.73 0.32 -6.20
CA LEU A 114 -29.21 -0.45 -7.34
C LEU A 114 -29.44 -1.95 -7.12
N LYS A 115 -29.63 -2.68 -8.21
CA LYS A 115 -29.73 -4.15 -8.19
C LYS A 115 -28.32 -4.74 -8.17
N GLY A 116 -27.74 -4.91 -6.99
CA GLY A 116 -26.39 -5.43 -6.82
C GLY A 116 -25.30 -4.44 -7.25
N SER A 117 -24.06 -4.94 -7.37
CA SER A 117 -22.93 -4.14 -7.84
C SER A 117 -23.01 -3.88 -9.34
N VAL A 118 -22.78 -2.63 -9.75
CA VAL A 118 -22.77 -2.22 -11.17
C VAL A 118 -21.63 -2.90 -11.96
N ASP A 119 -20.57 -3.31 -11.28
CA ASP A 119 -19.45 -4.05 -11.91
C ASP A 119 -19.89 -5.37 -12.57
N GLY A 120 -20.98 -5.97 -12.08
CA GLY A 120 -21.57 -7.18 -12.66
C GLY A 120 -22.55 -6.93 -13.82
N TRP A 121 -22.87 -5.68 -14.12
CA TRP A 121 -23.85 -5.36 -15.16
C TRP A 121 -23.28 -5.49 -16.57
N THR A 122 -24.14 -5.86 -17.50
CA THR A 122 -23.79 -5.82 -18.94
C THR A 122 -23.73 -4.38 -19.45
N GLN A 123 -23.03 -4.15 -20.55
CA GLN A 123 -23.00 -2.84 -21.20
C GLN A 123 -24.40 -2.33 -21.58
N GLU A 124 -25.32 -3.26 -21.89
CA GLU A 124 -26.70 -2.94 -22.22
C GLU A 124 -27.46 -2.45 -21.00
N GLU A 125 -27.36 -3.13 -19.87
CA GLU A 125 -27.95 -2.71 -18.59
C GLU A 125 -27.43 -1.34 -18.13
N MET A 126 -26.11 -1.11 -18.22
CA MET A 126 -25.51 0.17 -17.89
C MET A 126 -26.02 1.29 -18.80
N ARG A 127 -26.06 1.05 -20.12
CA ARG A 127 -26.57 2.01 -21.08
C ARG A 127 -28.03 2.33 -20.82
N ASP A 128 -28.87 1.31 -20.62
CA ASP A 128 -30.30 1.48 -20.41
C ASP A 128 -30.57 2.28 -19.13
N PHE A 129 -29.82 2.05 -18.06
CA PHE A 129 -29.93 2.83 -16.83
C PHE A 129 -29.52 4.31 -17.04
N ILE A 130 -28.41 4.56 -17.76
CA ILE A 130 -27.95 5.92 -18.07
C ILE A 130 -28.99 6.68 -18.89
N GLU A 131 -29.58 6.03 -19.88
CA GLU A 131 -30.63 6.62 -20.73
C GLU A 131 -31.96 6.82 -19.98
N GLU A 132 -32.41 5.84 -19.19
CA GLU A 132 -33.64 5.92 -18.40
C GLU A 132 -33.61 7.09 -17.42
N HIS A 133 -32.48 7.23 -16.71
CA HIS A 133 -32.31 8.27 -15.71
C HIS A 133 -31.76 9.58 -16.26
N GLN A 134 -31.48 9.66 -17.57
CA GLN A 134 -30.93 10.87 -18.26
C GLN A 134 -29.72 11.42 -17.50
N ILE A 135 -28.81 10.53 -17.08
CA ILE A 135 -27.66 10.89 -16.23
C ILE A 135 -26.81 11.96 -16.91
N PRO A 136 -26.59 13.13 -16.29
CA PRO A 136 -25.81 14.19 -16.87
C PRO A 136 -24.30 13.90 -16.81
N CYS A 137 -23.55 14.40 -17.75
CA CYS A 137 -22.09 14.41 -17.69
C CYS A 137 -21.61 15.17 -16.44
N PRO A 138 -20.78 14.59 -15.58
CA PRO A 138 -20.29 15.25 -14.35
C PRO A 138 -19.53 16.56 -14.62
N THR A 139 -18.93 16.71 -15.81
CA THR A 139 -18.12 17.88 -16.16
C THR A 139 -18.96 19.01 -16.79
N CYS A 140 -19.81 18.70 -17.76
CA CYS A 140 -20.52 19.74 -18.51
C CYS A 140 -22.05 19.78 -18.31
N GLY A 141 -22.59 18.81 -17.56
CA GLY A 141 -24.02 18.72 -17.25
C GLY A 141 -24.91 18.28 -18.43
N LYS A 142 -24.34 17.93 -19.59
CA LYS A 142 -25.11 17.48 -20.75
C LYS A 142 -25.28 15.97 -20.75
N HIS A 143 -26.42 15.49 -21.22
CA HIS A 143 -26.65 14.08 -21.45
C HIS A 143 -26.42 13.77 -22.94
N ASN A 144 -25.17 13.42 -23.30
CA ASN A 144 -24.82 13.05 -24.67
C ASN A 144 -23.52 12.24 -24.66
N PHE A 145 -23.67 10.92 -24.52
CA PHE A 145 -22.51 10.02 -24.41
C PHE A 145 -22.34 9.18 -25.69
N THR A 146 -21.14 8.62 -25.84
CA THR A 146 -20.86 7.56 -26.82
C THR A 146 -21.38 6.22 -26.31
N ASP A 147 -21.39 5.21 -27.18
CA ASP A 147 -21.60 3.83 -26.74
C ASP A 147 -20.52 3.42 -25.74
N ILE A 148 -20.91 2.53 -24.81
CA ILE A 148 -19.99 1.95 -23.82
C ILE A 148 -19.09 0.94 -24.53
N ARG A 149 -17.79 1.03 -24.30
CA ARG A 149 -16.79 0.11 -24.84
C ARG A 149 -15.89 -0.44 -23.72
N GLN A 150 -15.49 -1.69 -23.84
CA GLN A 150 -14.54 -2.26 -22.88
C GLN A 150 -13.11 -1.81 -23.19
N PHE A 151 -12.41 -1.35 -22.16
CA PHE A 151 -11.03 -0.92 -22.26
C PHE A 151 -10.16 -1.81 -21.36
N ASN A 152 -9.28 -2.61 -21.96
CA ASN A 152 -8.39 -3.48 -21.22
C ASN A 152 -7.32 -2.65 -20.48
N LEU A 153 -7.17 -2.87 -19.19
CA LEU A 153 -6.28 -2.10 -18.31
C LEU A 153 -4.81 -2.53 -18.38
N MET A 154 -4.46 -3.57 -19.14
CA MET A 154 -3.07 -3.99 -19.24
C MET A 154 -2.27 -3.07 -20.16
N PHE A 155 -1.12 -2.61 -19.67
CA PHE A 155 -0.14 -1.93 -20.52
C PHE A 155 0.51 -2.94 -21.47
N LYS A 156 0.51 -2.62 -22.76
CA LYS A 156 1.24 -3.36 -23.81
C LYS A 156 2.61 -2.75 -24.05
N THR A 157 3.58 -3.60 -24.32
CA THR A 157 4.88 -3.24 -24.88
C THR A 157 5.38 -4.35 -25.82
N PHE A 158 6.57 -4.18 -26.37
CA PHE A 158 7.12 -5.13 -27.34
C PHE A 158 8.51 -5.58 -26.91
N GLN A 159 8.80 -6.84 -27.13
CA GLN A 159 10.12 -7.40 -26.92
C GLN A 159 10.81 -7.57 -28.29
N GLY A 160 12.04 -7.05 -28.42
CA GLY A 160 12.78 -7.08 -29.69
C GLY A 160 12.57 -5.81 -30.53
N VAL A 161 12.85 -5.90 -31.83
CA VAL A 161 12.97 -4.73 -32.72
C VAL A 161 11.69 -4.44 -33.53
N THR A 162 10.69 -5.34 -33.51
CA THR A 162 9.46 -5.20 -34.28
C THR A 162 8.23 -5.13 -33.37
N GLU A 163 7.34 -4.20 -33.68
CA GLU A 163 6.08 -4.00 -32.97
C GLU A 163 4.98 -4.82 -33.63
N ASP A 164 5.02 -6.14 -33.42
CA ASP A 164 4.04 -7.09 -33.95
C ASP A 164 3.42 -7.97 -32.86
N ALA A 165 2.41 -8.75 -33.25
CA ALA A 165 1.67 -9.61 -32.32
C ALA A 165 2.54 -10.69 -31.66
N LYS A 166 3.63 -11.15 -32.32
CA LYS A 166 4.52 -12.18 -31.80
C LYS A 166 5.44 -11.64 -30.70
N ASN A 167 5.75 -10.36 -30.80
CA ASN A 167 6.66 -9.65 -29.88
C ASN A 167 5.91 -8.89 -28.79
N THR A 168 4.58 -8.95 -28.78
CA THR A 168 3.76 -8.29 -27.76
C THR A 168 3.95 -8.94 -26.40
N VAL A 169 4.32 -8.13 -25.40
CA VAL A 169 4.37 -8.49 -24.00
C VAL A 169 3.59 -7.45 -23.19
N TYR A 170 3.30 -7.77 -21.95
CA TYR A 170 2.50 -6.91 -21.08
C TYR A 170 3.24 -6.62 -19.78
N LEU A 171 3.04 -5.43 -19.26
CA LEU A 171 3.42 -5.11 -17.87
C LEU A 171 2.40 -5.79 -16.94
N ARG A 172 2.88 -6.55 -15.96
CA ARG A 172 1.99 -7.28 -15.05
C ARG A 172 1.02 -6.35 -14.32
N PRO A 173 -0.29 -6.66 -14.27
CA PRO A 173 -1.29 -5.87 -13.54
C PRO A 173 -1.39 -6.26 -12.07
N GLU A 174 -0.76 -7.38 -11.68
CA GLU A 174 -0.69 -7.92 -10.32
C GLU A 174 0.53 -8.81 -10.13
N THR A 175 0.92 -9.03 -8.89
CA THR A 175 2.06 -9.88 -8.54
C THR A 175 1.67 -11.34 -8.34
N ALA A 176 0.39 -11.66 -8.15
CA ALA A 176 -0.14 -13.00 -7.88
C ALA A 176 0.26 -14.04 -8.92
N GLN A 177 0.13 -13.73 -10.20
CA GLN A 177 0.34 -14.70 -11.28
C GLN A 177 1.78 -15.22 -11.35
N GLY A 178 2.76 -14.37 -10.97
CA GLY A 178 4.15 -14.80 -10.82
C GLY A 178 4.33 -15.86 -9.74
N ILE A 179 3.54 -15.79 -8.68
CA ILE A 179 3.53 -16.78 -7.60
C ILE A 179 2.93 -18.11 -8.10
N PHE A 180 1.77 -18.07 -8.75
CA PHE A 180 1.10 -19.28 -9.23
C PHE A 180 1.93 -20.07 -10.24
N VAL A 181 2.55 -19.40 -11.21
CA VAL A 181 3.40 -20.10 -12.21
C VAL A 181 4.68 -20.68 -11.59
N ASN A 182 5.09 -20.19 -10.42
CA ASN A 182 6.25 -20.69 -9.68
C ASN A 182 5.89 -21.64 -8.53
N PHE A 183 4.62 -21.96 -8.32
CA PHE A 183 4.17 -22.78 -7.19
C PHE A 183 5.00 -24.06 -7.03
N LYS A 184 5.15 -24.87 -8.10
CA LYS A 184 5.94 -26.13 -8.06
C LYS A 184 7.43 -25.89 -7.83
N ASN A 185 7.99 -24.84 -8.42
CA ASN A 185 9.39 -24.50 -8.23
C ASN A 185 9.68 -24.20 -6.76
N VAL A 186 8.84 -23.35 -6.15
CA VAL A 186 8.98 -22.93 -4.76
C VAL A 186 8.72 -24.09 -3.81
N GLN A 187 7.62 -24.83 -4.00
CA GLN A 187 7.26 -25.98 -3.18
C GLN A 187 8.41 -27.03 -3.12
N ARG A 188 8.96 -27.34 -4.30
CA ARG A 188 10.06 -28.33 -4.41
C ARG A 188 11.36 -27.83 -3.77
N THR A 189 11.74 -26.58 -4.01
CA THR A 189 13.03 -26.03 -3.55
C THR A 189 13.02 -25.67 -2.07
N SER A 190 11.88 -25.23 -1.54
CA SER A 190 11.70 -24.92 -0.10
C SER A 190 11.34 -26.16 0.72
N ARG A 191 10.93 -27.25 0.07
CA ARG A 191 10.44 -28.50 0.73
C ARG A 191 9.25 -28.24 1.65
N LYS A 192 8.47 -27.19 1.38
CA LYS A 192 7.29 -26.87 2.20
C LYS A 192 6.19 -27.91 1.93
N LYS A 193 5.51 -28.27 3.00
CA LYS A 193 4.24 -29.00 2.98
C LYS A 193 3.09 -28.01 3.06
N ILE A 194 1.93 -28.38 2.55
CA ILE A 194 0.70 -27.63 2.73
C ILE A 194 0.23 -27.76 4.19
N PRO A 195 -0.19 -26.65 4.86
CA PRO A 195 -0.34 -25.31 4.31
C PRO A 195 0.98 -24.53 4.25
N PHE A 196 1.19 -23.74 3.20
CA PHE A 196 2.28 -22.78 3.12
C PHE A 196 1.93 -21.62 2.19
N GLY A 197 2.57 -20.48 2.41
CA GLY A 197 2.38 -19.28 1.61
C GLY A 197 3.63 -18.86 0.84
N ILE A 198 3.42 -18.17 -0.27
CA ILE A 198 4.47 -17.55 -1.06
C ILE A 198 4.14 -16.06 -1.16
N GLY A 199 5.01 -15.21 -0.61
CA GLY A 199 4.84 -13.77 -0.63
C GLY A 199 5.76 -13.08 -1.62
N GLN A 200 5.31 -11.97 -2.15
CA GLN A 200 6.06 -11.12 -3.07
C GLN A 200 5.76 -9.65 -2.83
N ILE A 201 6.79 -8.82 -2.93
CA ILE A 201 6.67 -7.37 -3.03
C ILE A 201 7.14 -6.98 -4.43
N GLY A 202 6.32 -6.24 -5.18
CA GLY A 202 6.74 -5.86 -6.51
C GLY A 202 5.83 -4.85 -7.19
N LYS A 203 6.38 -4.22 -8.23
CA LYS A 203 5.67 -3.28 -9.09
C LYS A 203 4.59 -3.98 -9.91
N SER A 204 3.44 -3.30 -10.02
CA SER A 204 2.32 -3.65 -10.88
C SER A 204 1.83 -2.42 -11.64
N PHE A 205 1.16 -2.65 -12.77
CA PHE A 205 0.81 -1.59 -13.70
C PHE A 205 -0.64 -1.78 -14.19
N ARG A 206 -1.47 -0.78 -13.99
CA ARG A 206 -2.84 -0.76 -14.51
C ARG A 206 -3.08 0.55 -15.22
N ASN A 207 -3.47 0.51 -16.47
CA ASN A 207 -3.77 1.71 -17.26
C ASN A 207 -5.10 2.32 -16.81
N GLU A 208 -5.16 2.70 -15.55
CA GLU A 208 -6.33 3.29 -14.89
C GLU A 208 -6.84 4.51 -15.66
N ILE A 209 -8.16 4.58 -15.81
CA ILE A 209 -8.82 5.64 -16.57
C ILE A 209 -9.07 6.85 -15.70
N THR A 210 -9.47 6.60 -14.45
CA THR A 210 -9.74 7.63 -13.43
C THR A 210 -8.80 7.49 -12.25
N PRO A 211 -7.47 7.63 -12.44
CA PRO A 211 -6.54 7.67 -11.31
C PRO A 211 -6.82 8.91 -10.47
N GLY A 212 -6.54 8.86 -9.17
CA GLY A 212 -6.83 10.00 -8.31
C GLY A 212 -6.51 9.76 -6.84
N ASN A 213 -6.90 10.74 -6.04
CA ASN A 213 -6.69 10.74 -4.60
C ASN A 213 -5.21 10.54 -4.22
N PHE A 214 -4.33 11.37 -4.81
CA PHE A 214 -2.90 11.34 -4.57
C PHE A 214 -2.30 9.96 -4.93
N THR A 215 -1.61 9.28 -4.00
CA THR A 215 -1.03 7.95 -4.24
C THR A 215 -2.01 6.78 -4.03
N PHE A 216 -3.29 7.06 -3.80
CA PHE A 216 -4.30 6.04 -3.58
C PHE A 216 -4.60 5.21 -4.84
N ARG A 217 -4.75 5.87 -6.01
CA ARG A 217 -4.98 5.21 -7.29
C ARG A 217 -4.07 5.78 -8.37
N THR A 218 -3.08 4.99 -8.74
CA THR A 218 -2.03 5.34 -9.70
C THR A 218 -1.90 4.26 -10.77
N ARG A 219 -1.27 4.58 -11.90
CA ARG A 219 -1.04 3.62 -13.00
C ARG A 219 0.14 2.69 -12.77
N GLU A 220 1.12 3.14 -12.01
CA GLU A 220 2.26 2.38 -11.53
C GLU A 220 2.23 2.36 -10.01
N PHE A 221 2.19 1.19 -9.41
CA PHE A 221 2.10 1.02 -7.96
C PHE A 221 2.88 -0.21 -7.52
N GLU A 222 2.98 -0.44 -6.23
CA GLU A 222 3.65 -1.60 -5.65
C GLU A 222 2.66 -2.39 -4.80
N GLN A 223 2.67 -3.72 -4.97
CA GLN A 223 1.86 -4.64 -4.16
C GLN A 223 2.75 -5.42 -3.20
N MET A 224 2.17 -5.74 -2.04
CA MET A 224 2.66 -6.74 -1.10
C MET A 224 1.60 -7.84 -1.04
N GLU A 225 1.88 -8.99 -1.61
CA GLU A 225 0.90 -10.02 -1.89
C GLU A 225 1.38 -11.37 -1.39
N LEU A 226 0.48 -12.13 -0.77
CA LEU A 226 0.72 -13.47 -0.29
C LEU A 226 -0.33 -14.40 -0.91
N GLU A 227 0.14 -15.49 -1.52
CA GLU A 227 -0.72 -16.60 -1.93
C GLU A 227 -0.51 -17.75 -0.94
N PHE A 228 -1.52 -18.01 -0.14
CA PHE A 228 -1.47 -19.03 0.89
C PHE A 228 -2.19 -20.28 0.43
N PHE A 229 -1.42 -21.33 0.18
CA PHE A 229 -1.89 -22.61 -0.31
C PHE A 229 -2.32 -23.51 0.84
N CYS A 230 -3.55 -24.01 0.78
CA CYS A 230 -4.11 -24.88 1.80
C CYS A 230 -4.85 -26.08 1.21
N GLU A 231 -5.17 -27.04 2.05
CA GLU A 231 -5.98 -28.19 1.68
C GLU A 231 -7.42 -27.76 1.39
N PRO A 232 -8.05 -28.24 0.29
CA PRO A 232 -9.46 -28.00 0.02
C PRO A 232 -10.33 -28.38 1.23
N GLY A 233 -11.24 -27.46 1.63
CA GLY A 233 -12.09 -27.62 2.81
C GLY A 233 -11.54 -27.01 4.08
N THR A 234 -10.26 -26.58 4.12
CA THR A 234 -9.68 -25.79 5.22
C THR A 234 -9.57 -24.29 4.90
N ASP A 235 -9.95 -23.92 3.70
CA ASP A 235 -9.84 -22.58 3.11
C ASP A 235 -10.54 -21.51 3.96
N LEU A 236 -11.77 -21.76 4.41
CA LEU A 236 -12.51 -20.78 5.23
C LEU A 236 -11.88 -20.53 6.60
N GLU A 237 -11.24 -21.54 7.20
CA GLU A 237 -10.48 -21.39 8.45
C GLU A 237 -9.28 -20.48 8.25
N TRP A 238 -8.51 -20.74 7.17
CA TRP A 238 -7.36 -19.91 6.80
C TRP A 238 -7.76 -18.50 6.35
N PHE A 239 -8.91 -18.35 5.70
CA PHE A 239 -9.47 -17.05 5.37
C PHE A 239 -9.73 -16.20 6.61
N GLN A 240 -10.35 -16.78 7.66
CA GLN A 240 -10.56 -16.07 8.93
C GLN A 240 -9.23 -15.77 9.64
N TYR A 241 -8.27 -16.69 9.60
CA TYR A 241 -6.94 -16.46 10.15
C TYR A 241 -6.26 -15.25 9.51
N TRP A 242 -6.24 -15.17 8.18
CA TRP A 242 -5.59 -14.07 7.48
C TRP A 242 -6.34 -12.74 7.64
N ARG A 243 -7.66 -12.74 7.74
CA ARG A 243 -8.44 -11.54 8.08
C ARG A 243 -7.98 -10.94 9.41
N ALA A 244 -7.89 -11.76 10.45
CA ALA A 244 -7.44 -11.32 11.76
C ALA A 244 -5.98 -10.87 11.75
N PHE A 245 -5.10 -11.64 11.11
CA PHE A 245 -3.67 -11.34 11.04
C PHE A 245 -3.36 -10.02 10.34
N CYS A 246 -4.02 -9.75 9.20
CA CYS A 246 -3.86 -8.50 8.44
C CYS A 246 -4.37 -7.29 9.24
N ARG A 247 -5.55 -7.42 9.89
CA ARG A 247 -6.09 -6.38 10.76
C ARG A 247 -5.14 -6.07 11.92
N ASP A 248 -4.68 -7.08 12.62
CA ASP A 248 -3.82 -6.91 13.79
C ASP A 248 -2.46 -6.30 13.42
N TRP A 249 -1.92 -6.60 12.23
CA TRP A 249 -0.72 -5.95 11.72
C TRP A 249 -0.89 -4.43 11.55
N LEU A 250 -2.02 -3.98 11.01
CA LEU A 250 -2.33 -2.55 10.86
C LEU A 250 -2.47 -1.87 12.23
N LEU A 251 -3.19 -2.51 13.17
CA LEU A 251 -3.35 -1.97 14.54
C LEU A 251 -2.01 -1.85 15.27
N THR A 252 -1.16 -2.87 15.15
CA THR A 252 0.18 -2.87 15.77
C THR A 252 1.05 -1.71 15.27
N LEU A 253 0.87 -1.30 14.03
CA LEU A 253 1.65 -0.22 13.40
C LEU A 253 0.99 1.18 13.51
N GLY A 254 -0.10 1.30 14.25
CA GLY A 254 -0.65 2.60 14.65
C GLY A 254 -1.91 3.05 13.90
N ILE A 255 -2.50 2.22 13.03
CA ILE A 255 -3.88 2.45 12.57
C ILE A 255 -4.82 2.21 13.75
N LYS A 256 -5.77 3.12 13.98
CA LYS A 256 -6.73 2.97 15.06
C LYS A 256 -7.93 2.14 14.62
N GLU A 257 -8.58 1.48 15.59
CA GLU A 257 -9.72 0.61 15.30
C GLU A 257 -10.93 1.36 14.73
N ASP A 258 -11.15 2.58 15.16
CA ASP A 258 -12.22 3.47 14.66
C ASP A 258 -11.90 4.12 13.30
N GLU A 259 -10.65 4.04 12.83
CA GLU A 259 -10.23 4.48 11.50
C GLU A 259 -10.24 3.33 10.47
N MET A 260 -10.63 2.11 10.86
CA MET A 260 -10.58 0.91 10.03
C MET A 260 -11.87 0.11 10.16
N ARG A 261 -12.28 -0.55 9.07
CA ARG A 261 -13.39 -1.51 9.10
C ARG A 261 -13.11 -2.71 8.19
N LEU A 262 -13.74 -3.84 8.49
CA LEU A 262 -13.81 -4.99 7.59
C LEU A 262 -15.14 -4.94 6.84
N ARG A 263 -15.07 -5.04 5.51
CA ARG A 263 -16.24 -5.09 4.62
C ARG A 263 -16.23 -6.42 3.88
N ASP A 264 -17.13 -7.29 4.24
CA ASP A 264 -17.36 -8.54 3.51
C ASP A 264 -18.13 -8.22 2.22
N HIS A 265 -17.69 -8.83 1.11
CA HIS A 265 -18.38 -8.70 -0.16
C HIS A 265 -19.67 -9.53 -0.15
N ASP A 266 -20.73 -8.96 -0.67
CA ASP A 266 -21.96 -9.70 -0.91
C ASP A 266 -21.73 -10.78 -1.99
N PRO A 267 -22.50 -11.89 -1.98
CA PRO A 267 -22.35 -12.96 -2.98
C PRO A 267 -22.40 -12.48 -4.43
N GLU A 268 -23.11 -11.40 -4.70
CA GLU A 268 -23.25 -10.78 -6.03
C GLU A 268 -22.04 -9.93 -6.43
N GLU A 269 -21.23 -9.49 -5.46
CA GLU A 269 -19.98 -8.74 -5.68
C GLU A 269 -18.76 -9.65 -5.88
N LEU A 270 -18.88 -10.93 -5.48
CA LEU A 270 -17.75 -11.84 -5.53
C LEU A 270 -17.27 -12.06 -6.97
N SER A 271 -15.96 -11.97 -7.16
CA SER A 271 -15.35 -12.42 -8.39
C SER A 271 -15.69 -13.89 -8.65
N PHE A 272 -15.85 -14.27 -9.90
CA PHE A 272 -16.26 -15.63 -10.32
C PHE A 272 -15.33 -16.75 -9.84
N TYR A 273 -14.14 -16.40 -9.37
CA TYR A 273 -13.15 -17.33 -8.79
C TYR A 273 -13.16 -17.34 -7.26
N SER A 274 -13.87 -16.42 -6.60
CA SER A 274 -13.81 -16.25 -5.16
C SER A 274 -15.03 -16.88 -4.46
N LYS A 275 -14.76 -17.58 -3.35
CA LYS A 275 -15.77 -18.14 -2.45
C LYS A 275 -16.13 -17.17 -1.32
N GLY A 276 -15.25 -16.21 -1.05
CA GLY A 276 -15.42 -15.15 -0.07
C GLY A 276 -14.33 -14.10 -0.25
N THR A 277 -14.68 -12.84 -0.11
CA THR A 277 -13.75 -11.71 -0.14
C THR A 277 -14.09 -10.74 0.99
N THR A 278 -13.08 -10.24 1.67
CA THR A 278 -13.20 -9.18 2.68
C THR A 278 -12.20 -8.09 2.35
N ASP A 279 -12.66 -6.86 2.31
CA ASP A 279 -11.78 -5.70 2.27
C ASP A 279 -11.52 -5.21 3.69
N ILE A 280 -10.26 -4.82 3.96
CA ILE A 280 -9.96 -3.95 5.09
C ILE A 280 -9.89 -2.55 4.54
N GLU A 281 -10.80 -1.70 4.95
CA GLU A 281 -10.89 -0.31 4.52
C GLU A 281 -10.39 0.63 5.62
N PHE A 282 -9.75 1.73 5.20
CA PHE A 282 -9.31 2.82 6.07
C PHE A 282 -10.13 4.08 5.79
N LEU A 283 -10.41 4.83 6.85
CA LEU A 283 -11.11 6.11 6.75
C LEU A 283 -10.13 7.23 6.38
N PHE A 284 -9.91 7.39 5.08
CA PHE A 284 -9.16 8.53 4.55
C PHE A 284 -9.94 9.84 4.71
N PRO A 285 -9.31 11.01 4.61
CA PRO A 285 -10.04 12.29 4.59
C PRO A 285 -11.05 12.43 3.45
N PHE A 286 -10.95 11.63 2.39
CA PHE A 286 -11.92 11.58 1.29
C PHE A 286 -12.98 10.48 1.46
N GLY A 287 -12.99 9.76 2.57
CA GLY A 287 -13.92 8.66 2.86
C GLY A 287 -13.25 7.30 2.95
N TRP A 288 -14.07 6.25 3.07
CA TRP A 288 -13.59 4.88 3.17
C TRP A 288 -12.89 4.44 1.87
N GLY A 289 -11.73 3.85 2.02
CA GLY A 289 -10.94 3.32 0.91
C GLY A 289 -10.28 1.99 1.27
N GLU A 290 -10.34 1.06 0.33
CA GLU A 290 -9.74 -0.26 0.46
C GLU A 290 -8.22 -0.16 0.62
N LEU A 291 -7.69 -0.83 1.65
CA LEU A 291 -6.26 -1.06 1.85
C LEU A 291 -5.86 -2.47 1.46
N TRP A 292 -6.63 -3.45 1.90
CA TRP A 292 -6.34 -4.87 1.79
C TRP A 292 -7.53 -5.61 1.23
N GLY A 293 -7.33 -6.38 0.17
CA GLY A 293 -8.26 -7.40 -0.26
C GLY A 293 -7.82 -8.75 0.27
N ILE A 294 -8.70 -9.50 0.92
CA ILE A 294 -8.44 -10.86 1.36
C ILE A 294 -9.47 -11.74 0.67
N ALA A 295 -9.04 -12.63 -0.21
CA ALA A 295 -9.89 -13.46 -1.03
C ALA A 295 -9.61 -14.95 -0.84
N ASP A 296 -10.68 -15.75 -0.74
CA ASP A 296 -10.60 -17.20 -0.93
C ASP A 296 -10.77 -17.48 -2.43
N ARG A 297 -9.67 -17.74 -3.11
CA ARG A 297 -9.60 -17.94 -4.58
C ARG A 297 -9.84 -19.38 -5.00
N THR A 298 -10.07 -20.28 -4.05
CA THR A 298 -10.22 -21.71 -4.30
C THR A 298 -9.03 -22.31 -5.08
N ASP A 299 -9.22 -23.25 -5.98
CA ASP A 299 -8.19 -23.81 -6.86
C ASP A 299 -8.11 -23.13 -8.23
N TYR A 300 -8.82 -22.03 -8.40
CA TYR A 300 -9.05 -21.42 -9.72
C TYR A 300 -7.77 -21.16 -10.50
N ASP A 301 -6.82 -20.42 -9.91
CA ASP A 301 -5.60 -20.01 -10.64
C ASP A 301 -4.71 -21.19 -11.00
N LEU A 302 -4.45 -22.09 -10.06
CA LEU A 302 -3.63 -23.28 -10.32
C LEU A 302 -4.27 -24.17 -11.38
N THR A 303 -5.59 -24.37 -11.32
CA THR A 303 -6.34 -25.15 -12.32
C THR A 303 -6.27 -24.49 -13.69
N LYS A 304 -6.43 -23.17 -13.81
CA LYS A 304 -6.32 -22.44 -15.07
C LYS A 304 -4.92 -22.55 -15.68
N HIS A 305 -3.88 -22.33 -14.87
CA HIS A 305 -2.51 -22.49 -15.35
C HIS A 305 -2.19 -23.94 -15.75
N GLN A 306 -2.66 -24.92 -14.99
CA GLN A 306 -2.52 -26.33 -15.33
C GLN A 306 -3.16 -26.65 -16.69
N ASN A 307 -4.40 -26.21 -16.92
CA ASN A 307 -5.14 -26.48 -18.14
C ASN A 307 -4.51 -25.83 -19.38
N ILE A 308 -4.01 -24.59 -19.26
CA ILE A 308 -3.39 -23.88 -20.39
C ILE A 308 -1.96 -24.37 -20.67
N SER A 309 -1.17 -24.62 -19.62
CA SER A 309 0.23 -25.02 -19.77
C SER A 309 0.43 -26.52 -20.02
N GLY A 310 -0.55 -27.35 -19.63
CA GLY A 310 -0.43 -28.80 -19.62
C GLY A 310 0.51 -29.33 -18.53
N GLN A 311 0.96 -28.48 -17.59
CA GLN A 311 1.85 -28.87 -16.49
C GLN A 311 1.05 -29.28 -15.25
N ASP A 312 1.50 -30.33 -14.54
CA ASP A 312 0.87 -30.77 -13.28
C ASP A 312 1.18 -29.80 -12.14
N LEU A 313 0.19 -29.07 -11.66
CA LEU A 313 0.25 -28.17 -10.51
C LEU A 313 -0.41 -28.76 -9.26
N THR A 314 -0.76 -30.05 -9.25
CA THR A 314 -1.31 -30.72 -8.05
C THR A 314 -0.25 -30.87 -6.97
N TYR A 315 -0.67 -30.89 -5.72
CA TYR A 315 0.14 -31.28 -4.57
C TYR A 315 -0.11 -32.75 -4.23
N PHE A 316 0.95 -33.48 -3.91
CA PHE A 316 0.84 -34.84 -3.37
C PHE A 316 1.07 -34.82 -1.86
N ASP A 317 0.06 -35.23 -1.10
CA ASP A 317 0.15 -35.36 0.35
C ASP A 317 0.64 -36.76 0.70
N ASP A 318 1.92 -36.86 1.09
CA ASP A 318 2.56 -38.13 1.43
C ASP A 318 1.93 -38.82 2.67
N GLU A 319 1.33 -38.02 3.58
CA GLU A 319 0.76 -38.55 4.83
C GLU A 319 -0.61 -39.19 4.57
N LYS A 320 -1.39 -38.61 3.65
CA LYS A 320 -2.72 -39.11 3.25
C LYS A 320 -2.68 -40.03 2.05
N GLY A 321 -1.60 -40.00 1.27
CA GLY A 321 -1.48 -40.73 0.02
C GLY A 321 -2.40 -40.18 -1.08
N GLU A 322 -2.80 -38.93 -0.99
CA GLU A 322 -3.76 -38.26 -1.89
C GLU A 322 -3.13 -37.15 -2.72
N ARG A 323 -3.74 -36.87 -3.85
CA ARG A 323 -3.32 -35.79 -4.77
C ARG A 323 -4.48 -34.85 -5.01
N TYR A 324 -4.23 -33.55 -4.87
CA TYR A 324 -5.23 -32.51 -5.09
C TYR A 324 -4.61 -31.22 -5.61
N VAL A 325 -5.41 -30.33 -6.20
CA VAL A 325 -5.04 -28.95 -6.47
C VAL A 325 -5.29 -28.16 -5.18
N PRO A 326 -4.29 -27.48 -4.61
CA PRO A 326 -4.49 -26.68 -3.41
C PRO A 326 -5.48 -25.54 -3.61
N TYR A 327 -6.22 -25.20 -2.57
CA TYR A 327 -6.97 -23.95 -2.49
C TYR A 327 -6.06 -22.83 -2.06
N VAL A 328 -6.43 -21.60 -2.38
CA VAL A 328 -5.60 -20.42 -2.15
C VAL A 328 -6.39 -19.37 -1.40
N VAL A 329 -5.80 -18.84 -0.33
CA VAL A 329 -6.25 -17.63 0.34
C VAL A 329 -5.23 -16.54 0.06
N GLU A 330 -5.69 -15.42 -0.50
CA GLU A 330 -4.88 -14.30 -0.94
C GLU A 330 -5.10 -13.06 -0.08
N PRO A 331 -4.20 -12.69 0.83
CA PRO A 331 -4.10 -11.33 1.34
C PRO A 331 -3.26 -10.47 0.39
N SER A 332 -3.89 -9.49 -0.27
CA SER A 332 -3.24 -8.57 -1.21
C SER A 332 -3.35 -7.12 -0.74
N LEU A 333 -2.22 -6.43 -0.62
CA LEU A 333 -2.10 -5.07 -0.10
C LEU A 333 -1.38 -4.16 -1.08
N GLY A 334 -1.97 -3.01 -1.38
CA GLY A 334 -1.29 -1.94 -2.10
C GLY A 334 -0.30 -1.19 -1.21
N ALA A 335 1.00 -1.31 -1.47
CA ALA A 335 2.03 -0.64 -0.67
C ALA A 335 1.86 0.88 -0.66
N ASP A 336 1.53 1.48 -1.79
CA ASP A 336 1.33 2.93 -1.93
C ASP A 336 0.10 3.41 -1.13
N ARG A 337 -0.99 2.63 -1.14
CA ARG A 337 -2.20 2.94 -0.37
C ARG A 337 -1.97 2.87 1.13
N VAL A 338 -1.29 1.83 1.61
CA VAL A 338 -1.03 1.70 3.05
C VAL A 338 -0.02 2.72 3.54
N VAL A 339 0.96 3.11 2.73
CA VAL A 339 1.86 4.23 3.04
C VAL A 339 1.06 5.53 3.20
N LEU A 340 0.10 5.79 2.30
CA LEU A 340 -0.80 6.94 2.42
C LEU A 340 -1.66 6.84 3.69
N ALA A 341 -2.20 5.67 4.00
CA ALA A 341 -2.99 5.46 5.21
C ALA A 341 -2.17 5.73 6.48
N PHE A 342 -0.93 5.22 6.57
CA PHE A 342 -0.05 5.52 7.70
C PHE A 342 0.30 7.02 7.80
N LEU A 343 0.49 7.70 6.67
CA LEU A 343 0.71 9.14 6.64
C LEU A 343 -0.53 9.90 7.14
N CYS A 344 -1.72 9.50 6.71
CA CYS A 344 -2.99 10.07 7.16
C CYS A 344 -3.24 9.80 8.65
N ALA A 345 -3.03 8.57 9.11
CA ALA A 345 -3.22 8.21 10.52
C ALA A 345 -2.26 8.96 11.44
N ALA A 346 -1.01 9.11 11.01
CA ALA A 346 0.04 9.75 11.79
C ALA A 346 -0.09 11.27 11.88
N TYR A 347 -0.76 11.92 10.91
CA TYR A 347 -0.85 13.38 10.85
C TYR A 347 -1.69 13.96 11.99
N ASP A 348 -1.14 14.95 12.72
CA ASP A 348 -1.86 15.72 13.72
C ASP A 348 -1.37 17.17 13.79
N GLU A 349 -2.26 18.04 14.28
CA GLU A 349 -1.99 19.47 14.60
C GLU A 349 -2.37 19.71 16.05
N GLU A 350 -1.38 19.85 16.92
CA GLU A 350 -1.54 19.97 18.38
C GLU A 350 -1.27 21.39 18.86
N ASN A 351 -2.09 21.87 19.79
CA ASN A 351 -1.75 23.08 20.55
C ASN A 351 -0.97 22.69 21.79
N ILE A 352 0.33 22.96 21.81
CA ILE A 352 1.22 22.73 22.97
C ILE A 352 1.43 23.97 23.82
N GLY A 353 0.77 25.08 23.47
CA GLY A 353 0.70 26.29 24.24
C GLY A 353 -0.51 26.32 25.17
N THR A 354 -0.84 27.52 25.68
CA THR A 354 -2.05 27.77 26.47
C THR A 354 -3.20 28.25 25.58
N GLU A 355 -4.43 28.28 26.10
CA GLU A 355 -5.58 28.85 25.38
C GLU A 355 -5.37 30.33 25.05
N GLU A 356 -4.72 31.08 25.97
CA GLU A 356 -4.43 32.52 25.82
C GLU A 356 -3.26 32.76 24.83
N LYS A 357 -2.32 31.82 24.75
CA LYS A 357 -1.16 31.88 23.86
C LYS A 357 -0.95 30.52 23.16
N PRO A 358 -1.72 30.27 22.13
CA PRO A 358 -1.62 28.99 21.39
C PRO A 358 -0.26 28.89 20.71
N ASP A 359 0.32 27.69 20.78
CA ASP A 359 1.53 27.30 20.06
C ASP A 359 1.26 26.00 19.32
N MET A 360 0.92 26.13 18.02
CA MET A 360 0.55 24.99 17.20
C MET A 360 1.79 24.25 16.72
N ARG A 361 1.79 22.92 16.87
CA ARG A 361 2.77 22.04 16.22
C ARG A 361 2.09 21.09 15.25
N THR A 362 2.66 20.94 14.07
CA THR A 362 2.35 19.83 13.16
C THR A 362 3.26 18.67 13.51
N VAL A 363 2.70 17.49 13.63
CA VAL A 363 3.43 16.28 14.03
C VAL A 363 2.93 15.06 13.23
N LEU A 364 3.85 14.15 12.92
CA LEU A 364 3.53 12.83 12.38
C LEU A 364 3.81 11.77 13.43
N HIS A 365 2.77 11.19 14.00
CA HIS A 365 2.84 10.15 15.04
C HIS A 365 3.11 8.75 14.45
N PHE A 366 4.13 8.63 13.60
CA PHE A 366 4.49 7.32 13.08
C PHE A 366 4.90 6.36 14.19
N HIS A 367 4.46 5.12 14.09
CA HIS A 367 5.06 4.04 14.85
C HIS A 367 6.59 4.03 14.63
N PRO A 368 7.43 3.85 15.67
CA PRO A 368 8.88 3.92 15.54
C PRO A 368 9.45 3.02 14.42
N ALA A 369 8.85 1.84 14.20
CA ALA A 369 9.24 0.95 13.10
C ALA A 369 9.04 1.57 11.71
N LEU A 370 8.07 2.47 11.54
CA LEU A 370 7.72 3.08 10.25
C LEU A 370 8.43 4.42 10.01
N ALA A 371 8.78 5.16 11.07
CA ALA A 371 9.37 6.50 10.96
C ALA A 371 10.55 6.54 9.98
N PRO A 372 10.56 7.48 9.00
CA PRO A 372 11.64 7.57 8.02
C PRO A 372 13.00 7.85 8.64
N VAL A 373 13.04 8.83 9.53
CA VAL A 373 14.20 9.14 10.39
C VAL A 373 13.89 8.58 11.77
N LYS A 374 14.78 7.75 12.29
CA LYS A 374 14.59 7.13 13.60
C LYS A 374 15.04 8.02 14.74
N ILE A 375 16.13 8.74 14.53
CA ILE A 375 16.76 9.56 15.57
C ILE A 375 17.28 10.86 14.93
N GLY A 376 16.85 12.00 15.47
CA GLY A 376 17.44 13.30 15.18
C GLY A 376 18.56 13.62 16.16
N VAL A 377 19.78 13.86 15.67
CA VAL A 377 20.91 14.27 16.53
C VAL A 377 21.12 15.77 16.41
N LEU A 378 20.92 16.46 17.53
CA LEU A 378 20.79 17.91 17.60
C LEU A 378 21.82 18.48 18.61
N PRO A 379 22.94 19.10 18.16
CA PRO A 379 23.81 19.80 19.08
C PRO A 379 23.09 21.04 19.65
N LEU A 380 23.17 21.29 20.95
CA LEU A 380 22.53 22.49 21.57
C LEU A 380 23.12 23.80 21.00
N SER A 381 24.38 23.78 20.64
CA SER A 381 25.12 24.89 20.02
C SER A 381 26.08 24.34 18.95
N LYS A 382 26.37 25.13 17.92
CA LYS A 382 27.37 24.78 16.90
C LYS A 382 28.76 24.48 17.46
N LYS A 383 29.09 25.03 18.65
CA LYS A 383 30.34 24.71 19.33
C LYS A 383 30.44 23.25 19.77
N LEU A 384 29.33 22.56 19.83
CA LEU A 384 29.21 21.17 20.26
C LEU A 384 29.09 20.18 19.09
N ASN A 385 29.21 20.65 17.84
CA ASN A 385 29.05 19.81 16.63
C ASN A 385 29.97 18.60 16.67
N GLU A 386 31.23 18.74 17.05
CA GLU A 386 32.20 17.64 17.06
C GLU A 386 31.75 16.46 17.96
N GLY A 387 31.25 16.78 19.17
CA GLY A 387 30.72 15.76 20.08
C GLY A 387 29.43 15.13 19.56
N ALA A 388 28.52 15.94 19.04
CA ALA A 388 27.25 15.48 18.45
C ALA A 388 27.46 14.63 17.18
N GLU A 389 28.46 14.98 16.32
CA GLU A 389 28.82 14.18 15.13
C GLU A 389 29.35 12.80 15.49
N LYS A 390 30.07 12.65 16.61
CA LYS A 390 30.50 11.34 17.12
C LYS A 390 29.31 10.47 17.55
N VAL A 391 28.32 11.07 18.23
CA VAL A 391 27.08 10.39 18.60
C VAL A 391 26.27 10.01 17.36
N TYR A 392 26.16 10.94 16.40
CA TYR A 392 25.52 10.64 15.10
C TYR A 392 26.21 9.46 14.40
N ALA A 393 27.51 9.49 14.27
CA ALA A 393 28.27 8.43 13.60
C ALA A 393 28.14 7.05 14.29
N GLN A 394 27.95 7.03 15.62
CA GLN A 394 27.64 5.80 16.36
C GLN A 394 26.26 5.27 16.00
N LEU A 395 25.23 6.09 16.12
CA LEU A 395 23.84 5.69 15.93
C LEU A 395 23.50 5.39 14.47
N ALA A 396 24.07 6.12 13.53
CA ALA A 396 23.85 5.95 12.08
C ALA A 396 24.30 4.59 11.52
N LYS A 397 25.11 3.83 12.28
CA LYS A 397 25.47 2.44 11.91
C LYS A 397 24.29 1.48 12.00
N LYS A 398 23.28 1.80 12.79
CA LYS A 398 22.12 0.93 13.07
C LYS A 398 20.80 1.54 12.64
N TYR A 399 20.69 2.87 12.67
CA TYR A 399 19.45 3.59 12.46
C TYR A 399 19.60 4.67 11.40
N ASN A 400 18.52 4.97 10.69
CA ASN A 400 18.49 6.15 9.82
C ASN A 400 18.40 7.39 10.70
N CYS A 401 19.46 8.17 10.77
CA CYS A 401 19.60 9.37 11.61
C CYS A 401 19.68 10.63 10.77
N GLU A 402 19.18 11.74 11.31
CA GLU A 402 19.38 13.08 10.76
C GLU A 402 20.19 13.94 11.74
N PHE A 403 21.15 14.70 11.21
CA PHE A 403 21.92 15.69 11.99
C PHE A 403 21.46 17.10 11.63
N ASP A 404 21.04 17.90 12.62
CA ASP A 404 20.56 19.24 12.38
C ASP A 404 21.14 20.25 13.39
N ASP A 405 21.96 21.18 12.89
CA ASP A 405 22.56 22.28 13.66
C ASP A 405 21.99 23.67 13.30
N ARG A 406 20.92 23.73 12.48
CA ARG A 406 20.38 24.96 11.92
C ARG A 406 19.32 25.61 12.81
N GLY A 407 19.48 26.89 13.13
CA GLY A 407 18.54 27.65 13.97
C GLY A 407 18.65 27.27 15.46
N ASN A 408 17.65 27.62 16.25
CA ASN A 408 17.59 27.26 17.66
C ASN A 408 17.03 25.85 17.89
N ILE A 409 17.27 25.29 19.07
CA ILE A 409 16.89 23.92 19.41
C ILE A 409 15.39 23.67 19.29
N GLY A 410 14.54 24.63 19.67
CA GLY A 410 13.08 24.49 19.55
C GLY A 410 12.63 24.34 18.09
N LYS A 411 13.24 25.07 17.13
CA LYS A 411 12.95 24.92 15.71
C LYS A 411 13.42 23.58 15.16
N ARG A 412 14.51 23.03 15.70
CA ARG A 412 15.02 21.71 15.30
C ARG A 412 14.06 20.60 15.75
N TYR A 413 13.57 20.65 16.99
CA TYR A 413 12.53 19.72 17.45
C TYR A 413 11.28 19.78 16.58
N ARG A 414 10.81 20.99 16.21
CA ARG A 414 9.64 21.17 15.35
C ARG A 414 9.82 20.50 13.99
N ARG A 415 10.99 20.65 13.36
CA ARG A 415 11.29 19.99 12.08
C ARG A 415 11.27 18.47 12.20
N GLN A 416 11.78 17.93 13.30
CA GLN A 416 11.77 16.49 13.55
C GLN A 416 10.35 15.97 13.86
N ASP A 417 9.55 16.74 14.61
CA ASP A 417 8.13 16.42 14.86
C ASP A 417 7.34 16.36 13.54
N GLU A 418 7.53 17.35 12.65
CA GLU A 418 6.86 17.43 11.34
C GLU A 418 7.16 16.25 10.39
N ILE A 419 8.32 15.64 10.51
CA ILE A 419 8.70 14.46 9.68
C ILE A 419 8.50 13.13 10.41
N GLY A 420 8.04 13.19 11.66
CA GLY A 420 7.68 12.00 12.45
C GLY A 420 8.84 11.26 13.08
N THR A 421 9.97 11.92 13.34
CA THR A 421 11.11 11.34 14.05
C THR A 421 10.73 11.02 15.48
N PRO A 422 10.75 9.76 15.94
CA PRO A 422 10.25 9.42 17.28
C PRO A 422 11.16 9.90 18.41
N PHE A 423 12.47 10.00 18.17
CA PHE A 423 13.42 10.40 19.21
C PHE A 423 14.40 11.45 18.71
N CYS A 424 14.68 12.45 19.57
CA CYS A 424 15.73 13.42 19.34
C CYS A 424 16.79 13.32 20.43
N VAL A 425 18.05 13.24 20.02
CA VAL A 425 19.21 13.22 20.92
C VAL A 425 19.85 14.60 20.90
N THR A 426 19.86 15.27 22.03
CA THR A 426 20.52 16.57 22.17
C THR A 426 21.85 16.43 22.90
N TYR A 427 22.91 16.84 22.21
CA TYR A 427 24.25 16.97 22.80
C TYR A 427 24.41 18.40 23.31
N ASP A 428 24.59 18.55 24.61
CA ASP A 428 24.70 19.83 25.30
C ASP A 428 26.06 20.07 25.97
N PHE A 429 26.23 21.19 26.68
CA PHE A 429 27.51 21.49 27.32
C PHE A 429 27.84 20.54 28.48
N GLU A 430 26.83 19.97 29.14
CA GLU A 430 27.05 18.98 30.20
C GLU A 430 27.53 17.65 29.61
N SER A 431 27.17 17.36 28.36
CA SER A 431 27.59 16.15 27.65
C SER A 431 29.12 16.02 27.57
N GLU A 432 29.84 17.17 27.51
CA GLU A 432 31.32 17.21 27.50
C GLU A 432 31.92 16.70 28.81
N THR A 433 31.18 16.78 29.90
CA THR A 433 31.68 16.45 31.26
C THR A 433 31.10 15.14 31.78
N ASP A 434 29.81 14.88 31.56
CA ASP A 434 29.13 13.72 32.11
C ASP A 434 29.04 12.53 31.14
N GLY A 435 29.40 12.73 29.87
CA GLY A 435 29.33 11.69 28.84
C GLY A 435 27.90 11.21 28.56
N ALA A 436 26.91 12.06 28.79
CA ALA A 436 25.49 11.73 28.58
C ALA A 436 24.85 12.74 27.62
N VAL A 437 23.73 12.37 27.05
CA VAL A 437 22.92 13.21 26.15
C VAL A 437 21.48 13.21 26.62
N THR A 438 20.72 14.22 26.20
CA THR A 438 19.29 14.27 26.45
C THR A 438 18.54 13.61 25.30
N VAL A 439 17.72 12.60 25.59
CA VAL A 439 16.81 11.95 24.63
C VAL A 439 15.41 12.47 24.86
N ARG A 440 14.81 13.08 23.81
CA ARG A 440 13.41 13.57 23.83
C ARG A 440 12.54 12.62 23.04
N ASP A 441 11.45 12.19 23.64
CA ASP A 441 10.37 11.47 23.01
C ASP A 441 9.44 12.46 22.27
N ARG A 442 9.09 12.16 21.00
CA ARG A 442 8.22 13.01 20.16
C ARG A 442 6.82 13.14 20.72
N ASP A 443 6.24 12.01 21.18
CA ASP A 443 4.82 11.94 21.53
C ASP A 443 4.54 12.52 22.91
N THR A 444 5.35 12.19 23.89
CA THR A 444 5.21 12.71 25.27
C THR A 444 5.92 14.03 25.49
N MET A 445 6.89 14.39 24.64
CA MET A 445 7.84 15.50 24.80
C MET A 445 8.71 15.38 26.06
N GLU A 446 8.64 14.28 26.78
CA GLU A 446 9.49 14.00 27.93
C GLU A 446 10.95 13.84 27.49
N GLN A 447 11.85 14.18 28.41
CA GLN A 447 13.29 14.16 28.20
C GLN A 447 13.97 13.31 29.27
N GLU A 448 14.84 12.41 28.84
CA GLU A 448 15.65 11.56 29.71
C GLU A 448 17.14 11.81 29.47
N ARG A 449 17.93 11.75 30.53
CA ARG A 449 19.39 11.83 30.43
C ARG A 449 19.98 10.43 30.32
N ILE A 450 20.63 10.12 29.19
CA ILE A 450 21.15 8.78 28.87
C ILE A 450 22.66 8.88 28.60
N LYS A 451 23.46 7.95 29.16
CA LYS A 451 24.88 7.87 28.86
C LYS A 451 25.09 7.50 27.38
N ILE A 452 26.08 8.11 26.74
CA ILE A 452 26.39 7.84 25.32
C ILE A 452 26.71 6.36 25.10
N GLU A 453 27.41 5.71 26.06
CA GLU A 453 27.72 4.29 26.00
C GLU A 453 26.50 3.37 26.07
N ASP A 454 25.39 3.83 26.66
CA ASP A 454 24.15 3.06 26.82
C ASP A 454 23.14 3.29 25.69
N LEU A 455 23.37 4.25 24.77
CA LEU A 455 22.43 4.61 23.70
C LEU A 455 22.05 3.43 22.80
N ASP A 456 23.00 2.56 22.49
CA ASP A 456 22.75 1.40 21.64
C ASP A 456 21.76 0.41 22.28
N ALA A 457 21.90 0.17 23.59
CA ALA A 457 20.99 -0.68 24.34
C ALA A 457 19.62 -0.01 24.56
N TYR A 458 19.63 1.30 24.82
CA TYR A 458 18.42 2.10 24.99
C TYR A 458 17.56 2.05 23.72
N PHE A 459 18.13 2.38 22.56
CA PHE A 459 17.38 2.41 21.31
C PHE A 459 17.01 1.02 20.78
N ALA A 460 17.80 -0.02 21.08
CA ALA A 460 17.41 -1.39 20.75
C ALA A 460 16.04 -1.76 21.35
N LYS A 461 15.78 -1.35 22.60
CA LYS A 461 14.47 -1.57 23.25
C LYS A 461 13.36 -0.68 22.66
N LYS A 462 13.68 0.57 22.31
CA LYS A 462 12.68 1.52 21.77
C LYS A 462 12.21 1.17 20.36
N PHE A 463 13.01 0.44 19.60
CA PHE A 463 12.68 0.03 18.23
C PHE A 463 12.32 -1.46 18.10
N GLU A 464 12.25 -2.17 19.20
CA GLU A 464 11.69 -3.54 19.26
C GLU A 464 10.16 -3.49 19.09
N TRP A 465 9.61 -4.36 18.21
CA TRP A 465 8.15 -4.40 17.93
C TRP A 465 7.69 -5.79 17.41
#